data_8887c7cf596ebbdddc479f6a39859ea0
#
_entry.id   8887c7cf596ebbdddc479f6a39859ea0
#
_cell.length_a   1.000
_cell.length_b   1.000
_cell.length_c   1.000
_cell.angle_alpha   90.00
_cell.angle_beta   90.00
_cell.angle_gamma   90.00
#
_symmetry.space_group_name_H-M   'P 1'
#
loop_
_entity.id
_entity.type
_entity.pdbx_description
1 polymer ?
#
loop_
_entity_poly.entity_id
_entity_poly.type
_entity_poly.pdbx_seq_one_letter_code
_entity_poly.pdbx_strand_id
1 'polypeptide(L)'
;MLTAARAKAVPAAAAPTTETAGAAALPARPASAAGAAPVPTASLLEALGELQAQPPAHSTLGGLRGRRHLRDVQTALLQALRATHGAQATLAAQQADTFDLLGLLYGEIEREVRPDAPAAALLERLQVPLVRAALQDPAFFARSRHPARELLNAVAESGATWLGEEDSDPTLLLKLNQAVDRVIEEYEGDETVFEQAHQEIQAQQRSLAHKAEIAERRHVEAARGKERLELAKQTATATLEALCSARQPPGFVQTLLQQAWSDVLVLTLLRQGEDSETWRERIGLAERIAEVTCRSEGASDAALAERVGQALLQVGYHQQEAEAIARRLSTPGGTDATTSRTELSVRLKARTRLGEQGEDGERPSLPPRNEAEQAAYARLRTLPFGTWFEFVVNQQGDLKRQRLSWYSPITERALFVNQRGQKAAEHTLDGLARLLAQGQARIVSEDRARLIDRAWQAAVRALRTLAGVPAADDAMEGA
;
A
#
# COMPACT_ATOMS: atom_id res chain seq x y z
N MET A 1 -5.21 37.62 13.13
CA MET A 1 -5.99 36.81 12.16
C MET A 1 -7.32 36.34 12.73
N LEU A 2 -7.37 35.66 13.87
CA LEU A 2 -8.60 35.19 14.51
C LEU A 2 -9.60 36.28 14.78
N THR A 3 -9.16 37.47 15.27
CA THR A 3 -10.02 38.63 15.52
C THR A 3 -10.66 39.17 14.23
N ALA A 4 -9.91 39.20 13.13
CA ALA A 4 -10.40 39.65 11.82
C ALA A 4 -11.36 38.62 11.18
N ALA A 5 -11.11 37.32 11.34
CA ALA A 5 -12.00 36.25 10.89
C ALA A 5 -13.35 36.29 11.63
N ARG A 6 -13.35 36.58 12.93
CA ARG A 6 -14.57 36.74 13.75
C ARG A 6 -15.38 37.96 13.39
N ALA A 7 -14.73 39.10 13.07
CA ALA A 7 -15.42 40.34 12.69
C ALA A 7 -16.24 40.19 11.39
N LYS A 8 -15.84 39.31 10.48
CA LYS A 8 -16.57 39.03 9.22
C LYS A 8 -17.68 37.98 9.36
N ALA A 9 -17.70 37.19 10.44
CA ALA A 9 -18.68 36.14 10.68
C ALA A 9 -19.99 36.63 11.31
N VAL A 10 -20.17 37.96 11.49
CA VAL A 10 -21.45 38.54 11.99
C VAL A 10 -22.47 38.48 10.85
N PRO A 11 -23.58 37.75 10.96
CA PRO A 11 -24.58 37.67 9.90
C PRO A 11 -25.37 38.98 9.80
N ALA A 12 -25.41 39.58 8.61
CA ALA A 12 -26.49 40.45 8.21
C ALA A 12 -27.77 39.60 8.09
N ALA A 13 -28.84 40.05 8.76
CA ALA A 13 -30.09 39.31 8.86
C ALA A 13 -30.76 39.07 7.49
N ALA A 14 -31.35 37.86 7.38
CA ALA A 14 -32.46 37.41 6.55
C ALA A 14 -32.23 37.13 5.05
N ALA A 15 -32.25 35.87 4.67
CA ALA A 15 -33.31 35.17 3.89
C ALA A 15 -32.83 33.76 3.50
N PRO A 16 -33.72 32.75 3.35
CA PRO A 16 -33.32 31.34 3.20
C PRO A 16 -33.12 31.01 1.73
N THR A 17 -31.97 30.51 1.38
CA THR A 17 -31.77 29.70 0.14
C THR A 17 -30.62 28.71 0.28
N THR A 18 -31.00 27.45 0.14
CA THR A 18 -30.25 26.29 -0.39
C THR A 18 -28.84 25.98 0.13
N GLU A 19 -28.78 24.77 0.70
CA GLU A 19 -27.61 23.97 1.06
C GLU A 19 -26.48 24.07 0.02
N THR A 20 -25.33 24.51 0.49
CA THR A 20 -24.03 24.17 -0.11
C THR A 20 -23.04 23.88 1.01
N ALA A 21 -22.33 22.76 0.86
CA ALA A 21 -21.45 22.10 1.83
C ALA A 21 -20.55 23.03 2.65
N GLY A 22 -20.68 22.96 3.95
CA GLY A 22 -19.70 22.91 5.01
C GLY A 22 -18.42 23.73 4.95
N ALA A 23 -18.49 25.06 4.92
CA ALA A 23 -17.41 25.89 5.46
C ALA A 23 -17.64 26.03 6.98
N ALA A 24 -16.72 25.49 7.80
CA ALA A 24 -16.77 25.61 9.26
C ALA A 24 -16.68 27.11 9.65
N ALA A 25 -17.82 27.72 9.89
CA ALA A 25 -17.87 29.09 10.39
C ALA A 25 -17.40 29.13 11.85
N LEU A 26 -16.41 29.98 12.15
CA LEU A 26 -16.03 30.27 13.54
C LEU A 26 -17.25 30.84 14.27
N PRO A 27 -17.59 30.34 15.48
CA PRO A 27 -18.72 30.84 16.24
C PRO A 27 -18.49 32.33 16.59
N ALA A 28 -19.51 33.14 16.39
CA ALA A 28 -19.50 34.51 16.85
C ALA A 28 -19.32 34.53 18.39
N ARG A 29 -18.33 35.28 18.85
CA ARG A 29 -18.07 35.43 20.28
C ARG A 29 -19.29 36.17 20.88
N PRO A 30 -19.97 35.61 21.88
CA PRO A 30 -20.97 36.40 22.59
C PRO A 30 -20.31 37.69 23.13
N ALA A 31 -20.89 38.81 22.86
CA ALA A 31 -20.41 40.12 23.37
C ALA A 31 -20.15 39.96 24.88
N SER A 32 -18.96 40.34 25.32
CA SER A 32 -18.54 40.21 26.72
C SER A 32 -19.58 40.90 27.57
N ALA A 33 -20.42 40.16 28.28
CA ALA A 33 -21.41 40.71 29.19
C ALA A 33 -20.66 41.56 30.24
N ALA A 34 -21.11 42.78 30.48
CA ALA A 34 -20.53 43.62 31.48
C ALA A 34 -20.58 42.90 32.83
N GLY A 35 -19.42 42.46 33.35
CA GLY A 35 -19.31 41.67 34.58
C GLY A 35 -18.69 40.29 34.44
N ALA A 36 -18.36 39.83 33.21
CA ALA A 36 -17.71 38.53 32.98
C ALA A 36 -16.27 38.54 33.51
N ALA A 37 -15.98 37.69 34.49
CA ALA A 37 -14.64 37.51 35.03
C ALA A 37 -13.90 36.35 34.32
N PRO A 38 -12.76 36.59 33.67
CA PRO A 38 -11.96 35.53 33.09
C PRO A 38 -11.41 34.65 34.21
N VAL A 39 -11.51 33.31 34.04
CA VAL A 39 -11.02 32.32 34.99
C VAL A 39 -9.49 32.23 34.84
N PRO A 40 -8.73 32.14 35.97
CA PRO A 40 -7.29 31.90 35.92
C PRO A 40 -6.94 30.57 35.21
N THR A 41 -5.81 30.52 34.49
CA THR A 41 -5.39 29.33 33.75
C THR A 41 -5.20 28.11 34.67
N ALA A 42 -4.75 28.32 35.92
CA ALA A 42 -4.59 27.25 36.89
C ALA A 42 -5.92 26.52 37.18
N SER A 43 -6.99 27.28 37.50
CA SER A 43 -8.31 26.66 37.75
C SER A 43 -8.91 26.01 36.51
N LEU A 44 -8.58 26.52 35.33
CA LEU A 44 -9.00 25.90 34.05
C LEU A 44 -8.27 24.57 33.80
N LEU A 45 -6.97 24.47 34.11
CA LEU A 45 -6.19 23.27 34.01
C LEU A 45 -6.63 22.20 35.02
N GLU A 46 -7.02 22.63 36.23
CA GLU A 46 -7.59 21.75 37.25
C GLU A 46 -8.93 21.16 36.79
N ALA A 47 -9.85 21.96 36.32
CA ALA A 47 -11.14 21.52 35.78
C ALA A 47 -10.97 20.60 34.53
N LEU A 48 -9.99 20.87 33.67
CA LEU A 48 -9.63 19.96 32.57
C LEU A 48 -9.05 18.67 33.07
N GLY A 49 -8.27 18.65 34.15
CA GLY A 49 -7.77 17.44 34.81
C GLY A 49 -8.90 16.54 35.31
N GLU A 50 -9.91 17.13 35.93
CA GLU A 50 -11.12 16.39 36.37
C GLU A 50 -11.89 15.81 35.16
N LEU A 51 -12.02 16.56 34.07
CA LEU A 51 -12.66 16.09 32.84
C LEU A 51 -11.82 14.98 32.15
N GLN A 52 -10.49 15.01 32.27
CA GLN A 52 -9.60 14.00 31.73
C GLN A 52 -9.78 12.65 32.42
N ALA A 53 -9.98 12.66 33.73
CA ALA A 53 -10.22 11.45 34.54
C ALA A 53 -11.60 10.80 34.27
N GLN A 54 -12.54 11.56 33.69
CA GLN A 54 -13.89 11.04 33.39
C GLN A 54 -13.91 10.36 32.02
N PRO A 55 -14.63 9.22 31.90
CA PRO A 55 -14.85 8.61 30.59
C PRO A 55 -15.55 9.61 29.66
N PRO A 56 -15.21 9.65 28.35
CA PRO A 56 -15.80 10.58 27.41
C PRO A 56 -17.33 10.42 27.38
N ALA A 57 -18.03 11.50 27.77
CA ALA A 57 -19.49 11.53 27.69
C ALA A 57 -19.88 11.61 26.20
N HIS A 58 -20.49 10.55 25.68
CA HIS A 58 -20.98 10.54 24.30
C HIS A 58 -22.24 11.43 24.20
N SER A 59 -22.24 12.30 23.20
CA SER A 59 -23.44 13.08 22.85
C SER A 59 -24.49 12.13 22.28
N THR A 60 -25.60 11.95 23.01
CA THR A 60 -26.74 11.15 22.54
C THR A 60 -27.77 12.07 21.89
N LEU A 61 -27.62 12.33 20.59
CA LEU A 61 -28.68 12.92 19.78
C LEU A 61 -29.41 11.80 19.04
N GLY A 62 -30.67 11.51 19.44
CA GLY A 62 -31.54 10.58 18.72
C GLY A 62 -31.15 9.10 18.78
N GLY A 63 -30.43 8.62 19.83
CA GLY A 63 -30.08 7.21 20.00
C GLY A 63 -28.83 6.74 19.22
N LEU A 64 -28.24 7.59 18.40
CA LEU A 64 -26.94 7.38 17.78
C LEU A 64 -25.85 7.94 18.68
N ARG A 65 -24.79 7.17 18.94
CA ARG A 65 -23.59 7.69 19.64
C ARG A 65 -22.92 8.71 18.74
N GLY A 66 -23.20 10.00 18.98
CA GLY A 66 -22.50 11.09 18.33
C GLY A 66 -21.06 11.17 18.82
N ARG A 67 -20.13 11.55 17.94
CA ARG A 67 -18.74 11.83 18.30
C ARG A 67 -18.67 13.05 19.19
N ARG A 68 -17.79 13.03 20.18
CA ARG A 68 -17.47 14.18 20.99
C ARG A 68 -16.55 15.11 20.19
N HIS A 69 -16.98 16.34 19.96
CA HIS A 69 -16.19 17.38 19.35
C HIS A 69 -15.51 18.25 20.42
N LEU A 70 -14.49 18.97 20.03
CA LEU A 70 -13.77 19.87 20.94
C LEU A 70 -14.69 20.96 21.53
N ARG A 71 -15.77 21.33 20.83
CA ARG A 71 -16.84 22.24 21.34
C ARG A 71 -17.60 21.65 22.52
N ASP A 72 -17.78 20.33 22.53
CA ASP A 72 -18.46 19.64 23.64
C ASP A 72 -17.58 19.67 24.88
N VAL A 73 -16.25 19.49 24.69
CA VAL A 73 -15.24 19.65 25.76
C VAL A 73 -15.26 21.07 26.32
N GLN A 74 -15.28 22.08 25.46
CA GLN A 74 -15.35 23.48 25.86
C GLN A 74 -16.64 23.78 26.62
N THR A 75 -17.77 23.25 26.19
CA THR A 75 -19.07 23.41 26.83
C THR A 75 -19.09 22.76 28.21
N ALA A 76 -18.61 21.52 28.33
CA ALA A 76 -18.51 20.80 29.60
C ALA A 76 -17.57 21.52 30.57
N LEU A 77 -16.43 22.01 30.10
CA LEU A 77 -15.49 22.81 30.88
C LEU A 77 -16.15 24.10 31.41
N LEU A 78 -16.86 24.85 30.55
CA LEU A 78 -17.56 26.06 30.97
C LEU A 78 -18.67 25.77 31.99
N GLN A 79 -19.36 24.64 31.89
CA GLN A 79 -20.33 24.21 32.89
C GLN A 79 -19.66 23.91 34.22
N ALA A 80 -18.56 23.19 34.26
CA ALA A 80 -17.79 22.90 35.46
C ALA A 80 -17.26 24.21 36.10
N LEU A 81 -16.67 25.10 35.32
CA LEU A 81 -16.17 26.39 35.81
C LEU A 81 -17.29 27.31 36.34
N ARG A 82 -18.45 27.29 35.73
CA ARG A 82 -19.61 28.08 36.25
C ARG A 82 -20.16 27.52 37.54
N ALA A 83 -20.06 26.22 37.75
CA ALA A 83 -20.47 25.62 39.02
C ALA A 83 -19.53 26.00 40.17
N THR A 84 -18.22 26.15 39.91
CA THR A 84 -17.19 26.46 40.93
C THR A 84 -16.94 27.96 41.11
N HIS A 85 -16.89 28.72 40.01
CA HIS A 85 -16.55 30.17 40.00
C HIS A 85 -17.73 31.11 39.75
N GLY A 86 -18.95 30.56 39.67
CA GLY A 86 -20.19 31.33 39.46
C GLY A 86 -20.60 31.50 38.00
N ALA A 87 -21.88 31.84 37.80
CA ALA A 87 -22.53 31.86 36.48
C ALA A 87 -21.87 32.78 35.43
N GLN A 88 -21.07 33.77 35.87
CA GLN A 88 -20.37 34.73 35.02
C GLN A 88 -18.96 34.27 34.59
N ALA A 89 -18.54 33.06 34.98
CA ALA A 89 -17.23 32.52 34.59
C ALA A 89 -17.10 32.39 33.07
N THR A 90 -16.05 32.95 32.51
CA THR A 90 -15.76 32.95 31.07
C THR A 90 -14.29 32.63 30.80
N LEU A 91 -14.01 32.15 29.60
CA LEU A 91 -12.63 31.95 29.13
C LEU A 91 -12.01 33.31 28.75
N ALA A 92 -10.74 33.50 29.09
CA ALA A 92 -9.94 34.60 28.55
C ALA A 92 -9.83 34.50 27.02
N ALA A 93 -9.57 35.61 26.35
CA ALA A 93 -9.48 35.65 24.88
C ALA A 93 -8.48 34.61 24.33
N GLN A 94 -7.28 34.55 24.92
CA GLN A 94 -6.23 33.65 24.52
C GLN A 94 -6.61 32.17 24.71
N GLN A 95 -7.30 31.85 25.80
CA GLN A 95 -7.78 30.50 26.10
C GLN A 95 -8.84 30.06 25.08
N ALA A 96 -9.80 30.94 24.75
CA ALA A 96 -10.80 30.67 23.72
C ALA A 96 -10.17 30.52 22.34
N ASP A 97 -9.13 31.30 22.01
CA ASP A 97 -8.37 31.18 20.76
C ASP A 97 -7.65 29.82 20.66
N THR A 98 -7.14 29.27 21.76
CA THR A 98 -6.56 27.94 21.82
C THR A 98 -7.58 26.86 21.47
N PHE A 99 -8.79 26.92 22.00
CA PHE A 99 -9.87 25.99 21.66
C PHE A 99 -10.26 26.08 20.17
N ASP A 100 -10.36 27.30 19.64
CA ASP A 100 -10.74 27.51 18.24
C ASP A 100 -9.66 26.96 17.29
N LEU A 101 -8.37 27.21 17.60
CA LEU A 101 -7.25 26.66 16.79
C LEU A 101 -7.18 25.15 16.82
N LEU A 102 -7.34 24.55 17.99
CA LEU A 102 -7.40 23.10 18.12
C LEU A 102 -8.64 22.53 17.42
N GLY A 103 -9.79 23.21 17.51
CA GLY A 103 -11.01 22.81 16.82
C GLY A 103 -10.86 22.77 15.29
N LEU A 104 -10.16 23.76 14.73
CA LEU A 104 -9.83 23.76 13.30
C LEU A 104 -8.85 22.64 12.93
N LEU A 105 -7.82 22.40 13.75
CA LEU A 105 -6.87 21.32 13.53
C LEU A 105 -7.57 19.95 13.55
N TYR A 106 -8.41 19.71 14.56
CA TYR A 106 -9.18 18.46 14.65
C TYR A 106 -10.16 18.29 13.49
N GLY A 107 -10.82 19.35 13.05
CA GLY A 107 -11.71 19.32 11.90
C GLY A 107 -11.01 18.94 10.60
N GLU A 108 -9.76 19.34 10.40
CA GLU A 108 -8.95 18.92 9.25
C GLU A 108 -8.46 17.46 9.39
N ILE A 109 -8.07 17.02 10.60
CA ILE A 109 -7.68 15.64 10.87
C ILE A 109 -8.87 14.67 10.62
N GLU A 110 -10.07 15.05 11.07
CA GLU A 110 -11.28 14.26 10.88
C GLU A 110 -11.69 14.07 9.41
N ARG A 111 -11.25 14.95 8.52
CA ARG A 111 -11.46 14.79 7.07
C ARG A 111 -10.54 13.75 6.45
N GLU A 112 -9.33 13.58 7.01
CA GLU A 112 -8.35 12.60 6.50
C GLU A 112 -8.50 11.23 7.17
N VAL A 113 -9.01 11.16 8.40
CA VAL A 113 -9.21 9.91 9.14
C VAL A 113 -10.65 9.44 8.98
N ARG A 114 -10.82 8.21 8.50
CA ARG A 114 -12.18 7.62 8.32
C ARG A 114 -12.97 7.63 9.64
N PRO A 115 -14.25 7.98 9.59
CA PRO A 115 -15.10 8.05 10.79
C PRO A 115 -15.14 6.76 11.60
N ASP A 116 -15.16 5.62 10.94
CA ASP A 116 -15.28 4.30 11.56
C ASP A 116 -13.94 3.67 11.95
N ALA A 117 -12.81 4.36 11.66
CA ALA A 117 -11.51 3.86 12.02
C ALA A 117 -11.29 3.85 13.54
N PRO A 118 -10.68 2.81 14.11
CA PRO A 118 -10.36 2.74 15.55
C PRO A 118 -9.54 3.95 16.05
N ALA A 119 -8.70 4.53 15.20
CA ALA A 119 -7.92 5.72 15.51
C ALA A 119 -8.79 6.96 15.80
N ALA A 120 -9.98 7.05 15.23
CA ALA A 120 -10.86 8.18 15.48
C ALA A 120 -11.31 8.26 16.95
N ALA A 121 -11.60 7.13 17.58
CA ALA A 121 -11.90 7.08 19.01
C ALA A 121 -10.69 7.45 19.88
N LEU A 122 -9.48 7.09 19.46
CA LEU A 122 -8.25 7.47 20.14
C LEU A 122 -7.97 8.98 20.05
N LEU A 123 -8.18 9.57 18.87
CA LEU A 123 -8.07 11.01 18.66
C LEU A 123 -9.07 11.79 19.53
N GLU A 124 -10.30 11.30 19.66
CA GLU A 124 -11.32 11.87 20.53
C GLU A 124 -10.88 11.88 22.01
N ARG A 125 -10.26 10.78 22.47
CA ARG A 125 -9.76 10.65 23.84
C ARG A 125 -8.57 11.56 24.13
N LEU A 126 -7.75 11.87 23.12
CA LEU A 126 -6.62 12.80 23.24
C LEU A 126 -7.02 14.28 23.29
N GLN A 127 -8.29 14.65 23.00
CA GLN A 127 -8.72 16.05 22.96
C GLN A 127 -8.41 16.81 24.26
N VAL A 128 -8.73 16.25 25.41
CA VAL A 128 -8.52 16.93 26.70
C VAL A 128 -7.04 17.08 27.06
N PRO A 129 -6.19 16.03 27.01
CA PRO A 129 -4.75 16.18 27.23
C PRO A 129 -4.09 17.20 26.29
N LEU A 130 -4.53 17.24 25.02
CA LEU A 130 -3.97 18.17 24.03
C LEU A 130 -4.40 19.63 24.28
N VAL A 131 -5.64 19.87 24.74
CA VAL A 131 -6.07 21.19 25.20
C VAL A 131 -5.23 21.63 26.38
N ARG A 132 -4.99 20.76 27.36
CA ARG A 132 -4.15 21.07 28.52
C ARG A 132 -2.72 21.43 28.09
N ALA A 133 -2.11 20.63 27.20
CA ALA A 133 -0.78 20.88 26.67
C ALA A 133 -0.70 22.23 25.93
N ALA A 134 -1.67 22.53 25.05
CA ALA A 134 -1.70 23.77 24.28
C ALA A 134 -1.97 25.02 25.12
N LEU A 135 -2.64 24.86 26.27
CA LEU A 135 -2.86 25.97 27.21
C LEU A 135 -1.63 26.23 28.12
N GLN A 136 -0.86 25.19 28.42
CA GLN A 136 0.37 25.28 29.22
C GLN A 136 1.56 25.80 28.40
N ASP A 137 1.75 25.26 27.19
CA ASP A 137 2.82 25.70 26.29
C ASP A 137 2.28 26.31 24.99
N PRO A 138 2.33 27.68 24.85
CA PRO A 138 1.97 28.34 23.58
C PRO A 138 2.82 27.87 22.39
N ALA A 139 3.99 27.29 22.60
CA ALA A 139 4.83 26.75 21.54
C ALA A 139 4.25 25.48 20.89
N PHE A 140 3.19 24.90 21.45
CA PHE A 140 2.42 23.82 20.82
C PHE A 140 2.05 24.14 19.37
N PHE A 141 1.60 25.36 19.08
CA PHE A 141 1.21 25.78 17.73
C PHE A 141 2.40 26.22 16.87
N ALA A 142 3.49 26.68 17.49
CA ALA A 142 4.65 27.20 16.78
C ALA A 142 5.67 26.12 16.43
N ARG A 143 5.88 25.14 17.32
CA ARG A 143 6.84 24.03 17.13
C ARG A 143 6.17 22.84 16.43
N SER A 144 6.57 22.54 15.19
CA SER A 144 6.08 21.36 14.46
C SER A 144 6.45 20.04 15.16
N ARG A 145 7.56 20.04 15.94
CA ARG A 145 8.05 18.87 16.70
C ARG A 145 7.71 18.94 18.20
N HIS A 146 6.60 19.59 18.54
CA HIS A 146 6.13 19.53 19.93
C HIS A 146 5.68 18.11 20.27
N PRO A 147 6.07 17.52 21.46
CA PRO A 147 5.80 16.14 21.80
C PRO A 147 4.33 15.71 21.67
N ALA A 148 3.42 16.57 22.12
CA ALA A 148 1.99 16.31 22.02
C ALA A 148 1.50 16.30 20.53
N ARG A 149 2.08 17.12 19.65
CA ARG A 149 1.81 17.07 18.20
C ARG A 149 2.39 15.84 17.53
N GLU A 150 3.59 15.40 17.94
CA GLU A 150 4.22 14.18 17.45
C GLU A 150 3.37 12.95 17.76
N LEU A 151 2.85 12.87 19.00
CA LEU A 151 1.93 11.79 19.39
C LEU A 151 0.63 11.84 18.58
N LEU A 152 0.01 13.04 18.49
CA LEU A 152 -1.22 13.23 17.71
C LEU A 152 -1.02 12.78 16.25
N ASN A 153 0.12 13.17 15.64
CA ASN A 153 0.48 12.76 14.29
C ASN A 153 0.62 11.24 14.17
N ALA A 154 1.33 10.60 15.11
CA ALA A 154 1.53 9.15 15.10
C ALA A 154 0.21 8.38 15.20
N VAL A 155 -0.76 8.85 16.00
CA VAL A 155 -2.09 8.25 16.12
C VAL A 155 -2.90 8.47 14.85
N ALA A 156 -2.92 9.69 14.29
CA ALA A 156 -3.66 10.03 13.08
C ALA A 156 -3.12 9.28 11.85
N GLU A 157 -1.80 9.27 11.65
CA GLU A 157 -1.15 8.52 10.56
C GLU A 157 -1.37 7.01 10.68
N SER A 158 -1.33 6.46 11.92
CA SER A 158 -1.66 5.05 12.14
C SER A 158 -3.08 4.73 11.69
N GLY A 159 -4.03 5.63 11.94
CA GLY A 159 -5.42 5.50 11.50
C GLY A 159 -5.59 5.58 9.99
N ALA A 160 -4.90 6.52 9.36
CA ALA A 160 -4.96 6.70 7.92
C ALA A 160 -4.23 5.58 7.15
N THR A 161 -3.16 5.02 7.74
CA THR A 161 -2.25 4.11 7.03
C THR A 161 -2.43 2.64 7.40
N TRP A 162 -2.53 2.30 8.69
CA TRP A 162 -2.41 0.92 9.19
C TRP A 162 -3.71 0.29 9.71
N LEU A 163 -4.76 1.10 9.91
CA LEU A 163 -6.02 0.66 10.53
C LEU A 163 -7.21 0.73 9.55
N GLY A 164 -6.98 0.39 8.29
CA GLY A 164 -8.08 0.18 7.32
C GLY A 164 -8.88 -1.10 7.64
N GLU A 165 -10.13 -1.18 7.20
CA GLU A 165 -11.11 -2.23 7.59
C GLU A 165 -10.61 -3.68 7.42
N GLU A 166 -9.85 -3.98 6.36
CA GLU A 166 -9.36 -5.34 6.08
C GLU A 166 -7.97 -5.63 6.69
N ASP A 167 -7.23 -4.59 7.09
CA ASP A 167 -5.80 -4.68 7.41
C ASP A 167 -5.43 -4.15 8.80
N SER A 168 -6.38 -4.04 9.74
CA SER A 168 -6.06 -3.56 11.09
C SER A 168 -5.15 -4.55 11.82
N ASP A 169 -3.99 -4.06 12.26
CA ASP A 169 -3.08 -4.85 13.09
C ASP A 169 -3.51 -4.74 14.57
N PRO A 170 -3.97 -5.85 15.19
CA PRO A 170 -4.45 -5.82 16.56
C PRO A 170 -3.36 -5.44 17.56
N THR A 171 -2.08 -5.73 17.25
CA THR A 171 -0.96 -5.38 18.12
C THR A 171 -0.69 -3.88 18.08
N LEU A 172 -0.76 -3.26 16.90
CA LEU A 172 -0.63 -1.80 16.76
C LEU A 172 -1.77 -1.10 17.48
N LEU A 173 -3.01 -1.55 17.28
CA LEU A 173 -4.17 -0.98 17.95
C LEU A 173 -4.05 -1.08 19.48
N LEU A 174 -3.61 -2.22 19.99
CA LEU A 174 -3.33 -2.39 21.43
C LEU A 174 -2.29 -1.39 21.92
N LYS A 175 -1.19 -1.21 21.18
CA LYS A 175 -0.12 -0.27 21.56
C LYS A 175 -0.58 1.18 21.50
N LEU A 176 -1.40 1.54 20.49
CA LEU A 176 -2.01 2.87 20.41
C LEU A 176 -2.94 3.14 21.59
N ASN A 177 -3.79 2.17 21.97
CA ASN A 177 -4.64 2.30 23.16
C ASN A 177 -3.78 2.48 24.43
N GLN A 178 -2.78 1.63 24.65
CA GLN A 178 -1.87 1.73 25.81
C GLN A 178 -1.17 3.09 25.89
N ALA A 179 -0.69 3.63 24.75
CA ALA A 179 -0.05 4.93 24.70
C ALA A 179 -1.01 6.07 25.04
N VAL A 180 -2.25 6.00 24.52
CA VAL A 180 -3.30 7.00 24.80
C VAL A 180 -3.77 6.88 26.25
N ASP A 181 -3.96 5.66 26.78
CA ASP A 181 -4.33 5.43 28.18
C ASP A 181 -3.29 6.04 29.13
N ARG A 182 -2.00 5.80 28.87
CA ARG A 182 -0.92 6.38 29.65
C ARG A 182 -0.98 7.91 29.66
N VAL A 183 -1.18 8.55 28.51
CA VAL A 183 -1.29 10.03 28.46
C VAL A 183 -2.49 10.52 29.26
N ILE A 184 -3.61 9.80 29.23
CA ILE A 184 -4.80 10.18 29.99
C ILE A 184 -4.58 10.02 31.49
N GLU A 185 -3.88 8.97 31.91
CA GLU A 185 -3.68 8.64 33.33
C GLU A 185 -2.51 9.43 33.95
N GLU A 186 -1.42 9.65 33.22
CA GLU A 186 -0.17 10.17 33.79
C GLU A 186 0.09 11.66 33.45
N TYR A 187 -0.62 12.25 32.46
CA TYR A 187 -0.34 13.63 32.06
C TYR A 187 -0.88 14.64 33.07
N GLU A 188 0.00 15.21 33.87
CA GLU A 188 -0.27 16.31 34.80
C GLU A 188 0.39 17.64 34.39
N GLY A 189 1.09 17.69 33.24
CA GLY A 189 1.81 18.86 32.74
C GLY A 189 3.25 18.57 32.30
N ASP A 190 3.72 17.34 32.47
CA ASP A 190 5.04 16.91 32.02
C ASP A 190 4.95 16.38 30.58
N GLU A 191 5.62 17.05 29.64
CA GLU A 191 5.65 16.69 28.22
C GLU A 191 6.33 15.35 27.95
N THR A 192 7.17 14.83 28.89
CA THR A 192 7.87 13.55 28.73
C THR A 192 6.92 12.38 28.58
N VAL A 193 5.70 12.46 29.11
CA VAL A 193 4.65 11.46 28.94
C VAL A 193 4.26 11.31 27.46
N PHE A 194 4.13 12.42 26.73
CA PHE A 194 3.85 12.41 25.30
C PHE A 194 5.03 11.83 24.49
N GLU A 195 6.27 12.18 24.88
CA GLU A 195 7.47 11.67 24.22
C GLU A 195 7.58 10.15 24.35
N GLN A 196 7.36 9.61 25.55
CA GLN A 196 7.41 8.17 25.81
C GLN A 196 6.31 7.43 25.03
N ALA A 197 5.08 7.93 25.07
CA ALA A 197 3.96 7.38 24.32
C ALA A 197 4.24 7.38 22.79
N HIS A 198 4.79 8.47 22.26
CA HIS A 198 5.19 8.58 20.87
C HIS A 198 6.30 7.59 20.50
N GLN A 199 7.34 7.46 21.34
CA GLN A 199 8.46 6.52 21.11
C GLN A 199 7.97 5.06 21.03
N GLU A 200 7.04 4.66 21.88
CA GLU A 200 6.46 3.31 21.86
C GLU A 200 5.69 3.03 20.57
N ILE A 201 4.86 3.99 20.11
CA ILE A 201 4.15 3.87 18.84
C ILE A 201 5.13 3.79 17.67
N GLN A 202 6.15 4.65 17.65
CA GLN A 202 7.20 4.62 16.63
C GLN A 202 7.95 3.29 16.60
N ALA A 203 8.30 2.72 17.76
CA ALA A 203 8.97 1.43 17.81
C ALA A 203 8.11 0.32 17.17
N GLN A 204 6.81 0.32 17.45
CA GLN A 204 5.88 -0.62 16.84
C GLN A 204 5.73 -0.40 15.32
N GLN A 205 5.58 0.85 14.87
CA GLN A 205 5.51 1.18 13.44
C GLN A 205 6.77 0.74 12.69
N ARG A 206 7.96 0.97 13.25
CA ARG A 206 9.24 0.49 12.67
C ARG A 206 9.29 -1.02 12.56
N SER A 207 8.81 -1.73 13.60
CA SER A 207 8.72 -3.21 13.57
C SER A 207 7.80 -3.70 12.47
N LEU A 208 6.64 -3.06 12.29
CA LEU A 208 5.69 -3.40 11.23
C LEU A 208 6.25 -3.10 9.84
N ALA A 209 6.88 -1.93 9.66
CA ALA A 209 7.53 -1.55 8.41
C ALA A 209 8.65 -2.54 8.02
N HIS A 210 9.46 -2.97 8.98
CA HIS A 210 10.50 -3.97 8.74
C HIS A 210 9.92 -5.34 8.34
N LYS A 211 8.84 -5.80 9.01
CA LYS A 211 8.15 -7.03 8.62
C LYS A 211 7.55 -6.92 7.21
N ALA A 212 6.97 -5.77 6.89
CA ALA A 212 6.43 -5.50 5.56
C ALA A 212 7.52 -5.53 4.48
N GLU A 213 8.68 -4.94 4.74
CA GLU A 213 9.84 -4.98 3.83
C GLU A 213 10.32 -6.41 3.56
N ILE A 214 10.42 -7.24 4.61
CA ILE A 214 10.82 -8.65 4.45
C ILE A 214 9.79 -9.42 3.62
N ALA A 215 8.50 -9.22 3.88
CA ALA A 215 7.42 -9.87 3.12
C ALA A 215 7.45 -9.44 1.65
N GLU A 216 7.56 -8.13 1.39
CA GLU A 216 7.66 -7.57 0.05
C GLU A 216 8.85 -8.14 -0.73
N ARG A 217 10.05 -8.16 -0.11
CA ARG A 217 11.26 -8.73 -0.72
C ARG A 217 11.04 -10.16 -1.19
N ARG A 218 10.39 -11.00 -0.37
CA ARG A 218 10.06 -12.39 -0.75
C ARG A 218 9.16 -12.46 -1.97
N HIS A 219 8.15 -11.59 -2.05
CA HIS A 219 7.24 -11.55 -3.20
C HIS A 219 7.94 -11.06 -4.47
N VAL A 220 8.81 -10.05 -4.35
CA VAL A 220 9.63 -9.56 -5.48
C VAL A 220 10.59 -10.65 -5.98
N GLU A 221 11.27 -11.36 -5.07
CA GLU A 221 12.17 -12.46 -5.44
C GLU A 221 11.40 -13.60 -6.12
N ALA A 222 10.21 -13.95 -5.63
CA ALA A 222 9.35 -14.94 -6.26
C ALA A 222 8.88 -14.49 -7.65
N ALA A 223 8.52 -13.22 -7.84
CA ALA A 223 8.14 -12.67 -9.14
C ALA A 223 9.31 -12.69 -10.13
N ARG A 224 10.50 -12.29 -9.72
CA ARG A 224 11.73 -12.39 -10.52
C ARG A 224 12.07 -13.83 -10.87
N GLY A 225 11.87 -14.76 -9.93
CA GLY A 225 12.06 -16.19 -10.19
C GLY A 225 11.12 -16.72 -11.28
N LYS A 226 9.83 -16.32 -11.22
CA LYS A 226 8.86 -16.66 -12.27
C LYS A 226 9.24 -16.07 -13.62
N GLU A 227 9.65 -14.82 -13.66
CA GLU A 227 10.11 -14.18 -14.90
C GLU A 227 11.30 -14.89 -15.51
N ARG A 228 12.33 -15.19 -14.70
CA ARG A 228 13.50 -15.95 -15.19
C ARG A 228 13.13 -17.32 -15.75
N LEU A 229 12.19 -18.02 -15.11
CA LEU A 229 11.67 -19.29 -15.60
C LEU A 229 10.95 -19.13 -16.94
N GLU A 230 10.11 -18.11 -17.05
CA GLU A 230 9.37 -17.84 -18.28
C GLU A 230 10.28 -17.48 -19.45
N LEU A 231 11.28 -16.63 -19.22
CA LEU A 231 12.32 -16.32 -20.21
C LEU A 231 13.12 -17.56 -20.62
N ALA A 232 13.51 -18.39 -19.65
CA ALA A 232 14.23 -19.63 -19.96
C ALA A 232 13.39 -20.59 -20.81
N LYS A 233 12.08 -20.69 -20.55
CA LYS A 233 11.15 -21.47 -21.37
C LYS A 233 11.04 -20.92 -22.78
N GLN A 234 10.89 -19.59 -22.94
CA GLN A 234 10.78 -18.96 -24.25
C GLN A 234 12.07 -19.17 -25.07
N THR A 235 13.23 -18.98 -24.47
CA THR A 235 14.52 -19.20 -25.13
C THR A 235 14.70 -20.67 -25.52
N ALA A 236 14.40 -21.63 -24.63
CA ALA A 236 14.51 -23.07 -24.92
C ALA A 236 13.54 -23.46 -26.04
N THR A 237 12.32 -23.00 -26.01
CA THR A 237 11.30 -23.28 -27.05
C THR A 237 11.73 -22.72 -28.39
N ALA A 238 12.13 -21.45 -28.47
CA ALA A 238 12.59 -20.82 -29.70
C ALA A 238 13.80 -21.54 -30.30
N THR A 239 14.75 -21.95 -29.45
CA THR A 239 15.93 -22.69 -29.88
C THR A 239 15.57 -24.06 -30.48
N LEU A 240 14.66 -24.81 -29.84
CA LEU A 240 14.20 -26.10 -30.33
C LEU A 240 13.32 -25.97 -31.58
N GLU A 241 12.49 -24.95 -31.69
CA GLU A 241 11.69 -24.67 -32.90
C GLU A 241 12.59 -24.35 -34.09
N ALA A 242 13.61 -23.52 -33.91
CA ALA A 242 14.57 -23.20 -34.94
C ALA A 242 15.32 -24.49 -35.42
N LEU A 243 15.75 -25.31 -34.48
CA LEU A 243 16.40 -26.60 -34.77
C LEU A 243 15.47 -27.57 -35.52
N CYS A 244 14.24 -27.73 -35.05
CA CYS A 244 13.25 -28.60 -35.69
C CYS A 244 12.88 -28.11 -37.08
N SER A 245 12.79 -26.80 -37.29
CA SER A 245 12.50 -26.22 -38.60
C SER A 245 13.65 -26.44 -39.60
N ALA A 246 14.90 -26.34 -39.13
CA ALA A 246 16.10 -26.53 -39.97
C ALA A 246 16.37 -27.98 -40.34
N ARG A 247 16.13 -28.92 -39.42
CA ARG A 247 16.51 -30.34 -39.56
C ARG A 247 15.34 -31.26 -39.86
N GLN A 248 14.09 -30.83 -39.57
CA GLN A 248 12.85 -31.59 -39.79
C GLN A 248 12.90 -33.07 -39.25
N PRO A 249 13.22 -33.26 -37.96
CA PRO A 249 13.21 -34.59 -37.38
C PRO A 249 11.80 -35.20 -37.36
N PRO A 250 11.64 -36.53 -37.23
CA PRO A 250 10.33 -37.17 -37.17
C PRO A 250 9.42 -36.54 -36.11
N GLY A 251 8.10 -36.40 -36.36
CA GLY A 251 7.16 -35.67 -35.49
C GLY A 251 7.16 -36.17 -34.04
N PHE A 252 7.38 -37.48 -33.81
CA PHE A 252 7.50 -38.00 -32.46
C PHE A 252 8.78 -37.52 -31.74
N VAL A 253 9.89 -37.37 -32.45
CA VAL A 253 11.15 -36.83 -31.94
C VAL A 253 10.97 -35.35 -31.64
N GLN A 254 10.29 -34.58 -32.49
CA GLN A 254 9.96 -33.18 -32.22
C GLN A 254 9.20 -33.04 -30.92
N THR A 255 8.20 -33.91 -30.70
CA THR A 255 7.44 -33.90 -29.42
C THR A 255 8.33 -34.19 -28.22
N LEU A 256 9.25 -35.17 -28.31
CA LEU A 256 10.19 -35.47 -27.21
C LEU A 256 11.18 -34.32 -26.95
N LEU A 257 11.69 -33.70 -28.02
CA LEU A 257 12.55 -32.51 -27.89
C LEU A 257 11.79 -31.34 -27.20
N GLN A 258 10.59 -31.05 -27.65
CA GLN A 258 9.78 -29.96 -27.10
C GLN A 258 9.28 -30.23 -25.68
N GLN A 259 9.09 -31.48 -25.28
CA GLN A 259 8.58 -31.86 -23.97
C GLN A 259 9.68 -32.20 -22.97
N ALA A 260 10.55 -33.16 -23.29
CA ALA A 260 11.54 -33.66 -22.36
C ALA A 260 12.87 -32.88 -22.43
N TRP A 261 13.34 -32.59 -23.64
CA TRP A 261 14.61 -31.88 -23.82
C TRP A 261 14.50 -30.39 -23.51
N SER A 262 13.33 -29.81 -23.70
CA SER A 262 13.03 -28.46 -23.27
C SER A 262 13.28 -28.27 -21.76
N ASP A 263 12.86 -29.24 -20.92
CA ASP A 263 13.09 -29.17 -19.48
C ASP A 263 14.60 -29.17 -19.15
N VAL A 264 15.40 -29.92 -19.90
CA VAL A 264 16.87 -29.92 -19.76
C VAL A 264 17.46 -28.56 -20.11
N LEU A 265 17.02 -27.95 -21.21
CA LEU A 265 17.49 -26.65 -21.66
C LEU A 265 17.07 -25.56 -20.65
N VAL A 266 15.82 -25.55 -20.20
CA VAL A 266 15.31 -24.59 -19.20
C VAL A 266 16.12 -24.67 -17.91
N LEU A 267 16.35 -25.88 -17.38
CA LEU A 267 17.13 -26.03 -16.17
C LEU A 267 18.59 -25.58 -16.35
N THR A 268 19.17 -25.83 -17.51
CA THR A 268 20.54 -25.40 -17.84
C THR A 268 20.62 -23.86 -17.86
N LEU A 269 19.67 -23.17 -18.51
CA LEU A 269 19.58 -21.71 -18.54
C LEU A 269 19.43 -21.12 -17.14
N LEU A 270 18.56 -21.69 -16.32
CA LEU A 270 18.32 -21.18 -14.96
C LEU A 270 19.55 -21.31 -14.06
N ARG A 271 20.34 -22.38 -14.21
CA ARG A 271 21.51 -22.65 -13.35
C ARG A 271 22.79 -21.99 -13.83
N GLN A 272 23.01 -21.96 -15.13
CA GLN A 272 24.32 -21.62 -15.70
C GLN A 272 24.28 -20.46 -16.70
N GLY A 273 23.10 -20.13 -17.24
CA GLY A 273 22.91 -19.07 -18.22
C GLY A 273 23.21 -19.51 -19.66
N GLU A 274 22.91 -18.62 -20.59
CA GLU A 274 23.03 -18.85 -22.05
C GLU A 274 24.48 -18.89 -22.54
N ASP A 275 25.39 -18.15 -21.90
CA ASP A 275 26.82 -18.09 -22.29
C ASP A 275 27.63 -19.30 -21.83
N SER A 276 27.03 -20.21 -21.08
CA SER A 276 27.74 -21.38 -20.49
C SER A 276 28.15 -22.40 -21.51
N GLU A 277 29.27 -23.11 -21.23
CA GLU A 277 29.72 -24.23 -22.03
C GLU A 277 28.69 -25.38 -22.02
N THR A 278 28.07 -25.63 -20.88
CA THR A 278 27.02 -26.62 -20.74
C THR A 278 25.82 -26.33 -21.62
N TRP A 279 25.41 -25.06 -21.74
CA TRP A 279 24.32 -24.66 -22.65
C TRP A 279 24.66 -25.03 -24.10
N ARG A 280 25.85 -24.67 -24.56
CA ARG A 280 26.33 -25.02 -25.91
C ARG A 280 26.41 -26.53 -26.12
N GLU A 281 26.84 -27.25 -25.10
CA GLU A 281 26.88 -28.73 -25.12
C GLU A 281 25.48 -29.32 -25.25
N ARG A 282 24.48 -28.82 -24.50
CA ARG A 282 23.09 -29.29 -24.57
C ARG A 282 22.44 -28.98 -25.92
N ILE A 283 22.74 -27.85 -26.54
CA ILE A 283 22.30 -27.53 -27.90
C ILE A 283 22.98 -28.51 -28.89
N GLY A 284 24.29 -28.73 -28.80
CA GLY A 284 24.98 -29.68 -29.66
C GLY A 284 24.44 -31.13 -29.55
N LEU A 285 23.98 -31.54 -28.37
CA LEU A 285 23.25 -32.79 -28.18
C LEU A 285 21.92 -32.80 -28.91
N ALA A 286 21.14 -31.72 -28.85
CA ALA A 286 19.87 -31.60 -29.57
C ALA A 286 20.08 -31.67 -31.09
N GLU A 287 21.11 -31.00 -31.61
CA GLU A 287 21.50 -31.07 -33.03
C GLU A 287 21.89 -32.51 -33.44
N ARG A 288 22.66 -33.19 -32.60
CA ARG A 288 23.06 -34.58 -32.82
C ARG A 288 21.85 -35.52 -32.77
N ILE A 289 20.90 -35.30 -31.86
CA ILE A 289 19.62 -36.03 -31.81
C ILE A 289 18.89 -35.89 -33.14
N ALA A 290 18.71 -34.66 -33.62
CA ALA A 290 18.04 -34.38 -34.88
C ALA A 290 18.77 -35.07 -36.06
N GLU A 291 20.11 -34.98 -36.11
CA GLU A 291 20.93 -35.62 -37.16
C GLU A 291 20.78 -37.12 -37.18
N VAL A 292 20.88 -37.79 -36.02
CA VAL A 292 20.78 -39.26 -35.92
C VAL A 292 19.38 -39.74 -36.27
N THR A 293 18.35 -39.08 -35.78
CA THR A 293 16.94 -39.48 -35.97
C THR A 293 16.40 -39.18 -37.37
N CYS A 294 17.00 -38.28 -38.14
CA CYS A 294 16.68 -38.04 -39.55
C CYS A 294 17.25 -39.14 -40.49
N ARG A 295 18.19 -39.98 -40.04
CA ARG A 295 18.69 -41.11 -40.86
C ARG A 295 17.63 -42.20 -40.94
N SER A 296 17.45 -42.82 -42.11
CA SER A 296 16.49 -43.90 -42.32
C SER A 296 16.95 -45.23 -41.76
N GLU A 297 18.28 -45.50 -41.73
CA GLU A 297 18.89 -46.72 -41.26
C GLU A 297 20.21 -46.45 -40.54
N GLY A 298 20.58 -47.35 -39.62
CA GLY A 298 21.81 -47.25 -38.85
C GLY A 298 21.72 -47.87 -37.46
N ALA A 299 22.86 -48.07 -36.82
CA ALA A 299 22.92 -48.47 -35.42
C ALA A 299 22.56 -47.29 -34.48
N SER A 300 21.95 -47.60 -33.35
CA SER A 300 21.70 -46.60 -32.28
C SER A 300 23.03 -46.04 -31.75
N ASP A 301 23.10 -44.74 -31.52
CA ASP A 301 24.26 -44.08 -30.95
C ASP A 301 24.23 -44.19 -29.41
N ALA A 302 24.94 -45.23 -28.90
CA ALA A 302 24.96 -45.53 -27.47
C ALA A 302 25.56 -44.40 -26.61
N ALA A 303 26.57 -43.69 -27.13
CA ALA A 303 27.20 -42.59 -26.42
C ALA A 303 26.23 -41.38 -26.32
N LEU A 304 25.45 -41.12 -27.37
CA LEU A 304 24.38 -40.12 -27.35
C LEU A 304 23.31 -40.53 -26.37
N ALA A 305 22.87 -41.80 -26.35
CA ALA A 305 21.85 -42.31 -25.42
C ALA A 305 22.28 -42.10 -23.97
N GLU A 306 23.52 -42.41 -23.62
CA GLU A 306 24.04 -42.21 -22.26
C GLU A 306 24.03 -40.77 -21.84
N ARG A 307 24.54 -39.87 -22.68
CA ARG A 307 24.56 -38.40 -22.37
C ARG A 307 23.16 -37.79 -22.26
N VAL A 308 22.24 -38.21 -23.12
CA VAL A 308 20.83 -37.76 -23.05
C VAL A 308 20.16 -38.28 -21.78
N GLY A 309 20.37 -39.58 -21.45
CA GLY A 309 19.83 -40.17 -20.23
C GLY A 309 20.32 -39.50 -18.97
N GLN A 310 21.64 -39.23 -18.88
CA GLN A 310 22.23 -38.48 -17.75
C GLN A 310 21.64 -37.08 -17.62
N ALA A 311 21.43 -36.35 -18.72
CA ALA A 311 20.82 -35.03 -18.71
C ALA A 311 19.36 -35.05 -18.20
N LEU A 312 18.58 -36.03 -18.62
CA LEU A 312 17.19 -36.20 -18.17
C LEU A 312 17.12 -36.56 -16.67
N LEU A 313 18.02 -37.42 -16.18
CA LEU A 313 18.12 -37.74 -14.75
C LEU A 313 18.41 -36.49 -13.90
N GLN A 314 19.26 -35.57 -14.38
CA GLN A 314 19.56 -34.30 -13.68
C GLN A 314 18.33 -33.37 -13.52
N VAL A 315 17.37 -33.50 -14.44
CA VAL A 315 16.10 -32.76 -14.39
C VAL A 315 15.05 -33.47 -13.51
N GLY A 316 15.38 -34.68 -13.04
CA GLY A 316 14.52 -35.46 -12.15
C GLY A 316 13.56 -36.43 -12.89
N TYR A 317 13.91 -36.87 -14.11
CA TYR A 317 13.22 -37.98 -14.77
C TYR A 317 13.56 -39.27 -14.05
N HIS A 318 12.60 -40.20 -13.94
CA HIS A 318 12.86 -41.53 -13.42
C HIS A 318 13.80 -42.33 -14.38
N GLN A 319 14.65 -43.18 -13.83
CA GLN A 319 15.65 -43.89 -14.59
C GLN A 319 15.06 -44.62 -15.81
N GLN A 320 13.99 -45.40 -15.63
CA GLN A 320 13.34 -46.12 -16.72
C GLN A 320 12.79 -45.20 -17.83
N GLU A 321 12.27 -44.05 -17.44
CA GLU A 321 11.72 -43.03 -18.34
C GLU A 321 12.85 -42.33 -19.11
N ALA A 322 13.90 -41.93 -18.41
CA ALA A 322 15.08 -41.31 -19.01
C ALA A 322 15.75 -42.21 -20.01
N GLU A 323 15.93 -43.51 -19.67
CA GLU A 323 16.49 -44.52 -20.58
C GLU A 323 15.60 -44.76 -21.80
N ALA A 324 14.27 -44.84 -21.64
CA ALA A 324 13.34 -44.99 -22.74
C ALA A 324 13.35 -43.79 -23.70
N ILE A 325 13.36 -42.55 -23.18
CA ILE A 325 13.48 -41.34 -23.99
C ILE A 325 14.84 -41.29 -24.69
N ALA A 326 15.94 -41.54 -23.96
CA ALA A 326 17.30 -41.49 -24.50
C ALA A 326 17.50 -42.47 -25.64
N ARG A 327 17.00 -43.69 -25.49
CA ARG A 327 17.05 -44.73 -26.54
C ARG A 327 16.35 -44.25 -27.81
N ARG A 328 15.20 -43.61 -27.66
CA ARG A 328 14.42 -43.11 -28.79
C ARG A 328 15.09 -41.95 -29.50
N LEU A 329 15.68 -41.06 -28.75
CA LEU A 329 16.38 -39.89 -29.28
C LEU A 329 17.74 -40.23 -29.90
N SER A 330 18.22 -41.45 -29.71
CA SER A 330 19.49 -41.94 -30.26
C SER A 330 19.35 -43.01 -31.38
N THR A 331 18.12 -43.35 -31.78
CA THR A 331 17.86 -44.40 -32.77
C THR A 331 17.41 -43.77 -34.11
N PRO A 332 18.04 -44.15 -35.25
CA PRO A 332 17.66 -43.73 -36.58
C PRO A 332 16.22 -44.10 -36.96
N GLY A 333 15.55 -43.23 -37.75
CA GLY A 333 14.26 -43.51 -38.37
C GLY A 333 13.05 -43.55 -37.46
N GLY A 334 13.24 -43.54 -36.16
CA GLY A 334 12.13 -43.57 -35.20
C GLY A 334 11.17 -44.77 -35.36
N THR A 335 11.61 -45.87 -35.99
CA THR A 335 10.82 -47.08 -36.25
C THR A 335 10.69 -47.90 -34.99
N ASP A 336 9.70 -47.59 -34.18
CA ASP A 336 9.38 -48.37 -32.99
C ASP A 336 7.91 -48.69 -32.90
N ALA A 337 7.60 -49.79 -32.20
CA ALA A 337 6.24 -50.28 -32.00
C ALA A 337 5.31 -49.15 -31.47
N THR A 338 4.21 -48.95 -32.17
CA THR A 338 3.20 -47.91 -31.89
C THR A 338 2.72 -47.89 -30.42
N THR A 339 2.67 -49.05 -29.78
CA THR A 339 2.23 -49.22 -28.38
C THR A 339 3.12 -48.46 -27.36
N SER A 340 4.45 -48.58 -27.53
CA SER A 340 5.41 -47.92 -26.63
C SER A 340 5.45 -46.38 -26.80
N ARG A 341 5.10 -45.86 -27.97
CA ARG A 341 4.98 -44.41 -28.23
C ARG A 341 3.80 -43.83 -27.47
N THR A 342 2.66 -44.53 -27.47
CA THR A 342 1.43 -44.10 -26.80
C THR A 342 1.63 -44.07 -25.28
N GLU A 343 2.23 -45.10 -24.69
CA GLU A 343 2.52 -45.11 -23.23
C GLU A 343 3.47 -44.02 -22.81
N LEU A 344 4.54 -43.76 -23.55
CA LEU A 344 5.49 -42.69 -23.23
C LEU A 344 4.86 -41.31 -23.38
N SER A 345 4.04 -41.10 -24.41
CA SER A 345 3.33 -39.81 -24.58
C SER A 345 2.27 -39.55 -23.50
N VAL A 346 1.60 -40.62 -23.02
CA VAL A 346 0.65 -40.51 -21.90
C VAL A 346 1.37 -40.15 -20.58
N ARG A 347 2.51 -40.82 -20.31
CA ARG A 347 3.32 -40.53 -19.12
C ARG A 347 3.89 -39.11 -19.14
N LEU A 348 4.37 -38.63 -20.28
CA LEU A 348 4.87 -37.26 -20.45
C LEU A 348 3.77 -36.22 -20.28
N LYS A 349 2.55 -36.48 -20.78
CA LYS A 349 1.38 -35.61 -20.58
C LYS A 349 0.90 -35.58 -19.14
N ALA A 350 1.04 -36.68 -18.40
CA ALA A 350 0.64 -36.77 -16.99
C ALA A 350 1.67 -36.10 -16.05
N ARG A 351 2.86 -35.77 -16.55
CA ARG A 351 3.90 -35.11 -15.77
C ARG A 351 3.63 -33.61 -15.71
N THR A 352 3.54 -33.09 -14.50
CA THR A 352 3.49 -31.64 -14.28
C THR A 352 4.81 -31.01 -14.71
N ARG A 353 4.79 -30.15 -15.72
CA ARG A 353 5.98 -29.47 -16.22
C ARG A 353 6.49 -28.43 -15.21
N LEU A 354 7.77 -28.12 -15.28
CA LEU A 354 8.36 -27.05 -14.48
C LEU A 354 7.58 -25.74 -14.71
N GLY A 355 6.85 -25.28 -13.68
CA GLY A 355 6.08 -24.02 -13.72
C GLY A 355 4.71 -24.08 -14.39
N GLU A 356 4.13 -25.27 -14.64
CA GLU A 356 2.77 -25.43 -15.19
C GLU A 356 1.63 -25.09 -14.19
N GLN A 357 1.96 -24.79 -12.94
CA GLN A 357 0.99 -24.32 -11.92
C GLN A 357 0.60 -22.85 -12.04
N GLY A 358 0.99 -22.17 -13.10
CA GLY A 358 0.61 -20.79 -13.39
C GLY A 358 -0.41 -20.77 -14.51
N GLU A 359 -1.48 -20.05 -14.31
CA GLU A 359 -2.56 -19.69 -15.23
C GLU A 359 -2.07 -19.30 -16.65
N ASP A 360 -1.63 -20.27 -17.45
CA ASP A 360 -1.42 -20.10 -18.89
C ASP A 360 -2.77 -20.24 -19.62
N GLY A 361 -3.77 -19.45 -19.21
CA GLY A 361 -4.90 -19.16 -20.07
C GLY A 361 -4.38 -18.31 -21.23
N GLU A 362 -4.73 -18.67 -22.45
CA GLU A 362 -4.56 -17.83 -23.65
C GLU A 362 -4.89 -16.39 -23.29
N ARG A 363 -3.90 -15.51 -23.34
CA ARG A 363 -4.13 -14.07 -23.07
C ARG A 363 -5.11 -13.58 -24.13
N PRO A 364 -6.31 -13.13 -23.76
CA PRO A 364 -7.21 -12.54 -24.73
C PRO A 364 -6.47 -11.40 -25.41
N SER A 365 -6.43 -11.42 -26.73
CA SER A 365 -5.86 -10.34 -27.53
C SER A 365 -6.68 -9.08 -27.25
N LEU A 366 -6.12 -8.19 -26.42
CA LEU A 366 -6.77 -6.92 -26.11
C LEU A 366 -6.73 -6.01 -27.34
N PRO A 367 -7.76 -5.19 -27.57
CA PRO A 367 -7.77 -4.24 -28.67
C PRO A 367 -6.60 -3.24 -28.53
N PRO A 368 -6.15 -2.60 -29.64
CA PRO A 368 -5.09 -1.62 -29.58
C PRO A 368 -5.45 -0.48 -28.61
N ARG A 369 -4.42 0.05 -27.92
CA ARG A 369 -4.58 1.14 -26.95
C ARG A 369 -5.06 2.42 -27.65
N ASN A 370 -5.97 3.12 -27.00
CA ASN A 370 -6.31 4.49 -27.39
C ASN A 370 -5.24 5.49 -26.93
N GLU A 371 -5.36 6.77 -27.30
CA GLU A 371 -4.35 7.79 -26.97
C GLU A 371 -4.15 7.99 -25.46
N ALA A 372 -5.25 7.99 -24.69
CA ALA A 372 -5.19 8.13 -23.21
C ALA A 372 -4.53 6.90 -22.57
N GLU A 373 -4.84 5.69 -23.02
CA GLU A 373 -4.22 4.45 -22.56
C GLU A 373 -2.74 4.40 -22.91
N GLN A 374 -2.36 4.90 -24.10
CA GLN A 374 -0.97 4.96 -24.52
C GLN A 374 -0.16 5.96 -23.68
N ALA A 375 -0.73 7.12 -23.36
CA ALA A 375 -0.11 8.10 -22.47
C ALA A 375 0.07 7.53 -21.05
N ALA A 376 -0.96 6.84 -20.52
CA ALA A 376 -0.91 6.17 -19.24
C ALA A 376 0.17 5.07 -19.22
N TYR A 377 0.26 4.25 -20.26
CA TYR A 377 1.28 3.22 -20.41
C TYR A 377 2.70 3.79 -20.43
N ALA A 378 2.94 4.86 -21.18
CA ALA A 378 4.23 5.53 -21.22
C ALA A 378 4.62 6.07 -19.82
N ARG A 379 3.67 6.65 -19.11
CA ARG A 379 3.86 7.14 -17.73
C ARG A 379 4.19 6.01 -16.75
N LEU A 380 3.50 4.86 -16.83
CA LEU A 380 3.73 3.70 -15.96
C LEU A 380 5.18 3.20 -16.04
N ARG A 381 5.79 3.20 -17.22
CA ARG A 381 7.18 2.76 -17.42
C ARG A 381 8.23 3.67 -16.79
N THR A 382 7.88 4.88 -16.43
CA THR A 382 8.76 5.88 -15.81
C THR A 382 8.56 6.00 -14.30
N LEU A 383 7.56 5.32 -13.74
CA LEU A 383 7.28 5.40 -12.31
C LEU A 383 8.34 4.67 -11.49
N PRO A 384 8.78 5.27 -10.38
CA PRO A 384 9.67 4.60 -9.44
C PRO A 384 8.93 3.49 -8.68
N PHE A 385 9.66 2.44 -8.29
CA PHE A 385 9.15 1.47 -7.34
C PHE A 385 8.84 2.16 -6.00
N GLY A 386 7.80 1.70 -5.31
CA GLY A 386 7.30 2.36 -4.11
C GLY A 386 6.14 3.30 -4.36
N THR A 387 5.80 3.61 -5.63
CA THR A 387 4.67 4.47 -5.96
C THR A 387 3.35 3.84 -5.51
N TRP A 388 2.53 4.63 -4.81
CA TRP A 388 1.21 4.21 -4.36
C TRP A 388 0.15 4.43 -5.42
N PHE A 389 -0.78 3.49 -5.47
CA PHE A 389 -1.97 3.53 -6.32
C PHE A 389 -3.21 3.34 -5.46
N GLU A 390 -4.29 3.94 -5.86
CA GLU A 390 -5.63 3.65 -5.36
C GLU A 390 -6.44 3.01 -6.46
N PHE A 391 -7.00 1.85 -6.17
CA PHE A 391 -7.86 1.08 -7.06
C PHE A 391 -9.29 1.13 -6.56
N VAL A 392 -10.24 1.35 -7.46
CA VAL A 392 -11.67 1.22 -7.17
C VAL A 392 -12.02 -0.27 -7.13
N VAL A 393 -12.49 -0.76 -5.98
CA VAL A 393 -12.71 -2.21 -5.76
C VAL A 393 -14.15 -2.62 -6.11
N ASN A 394 -15.11 -1.73 -5.91
CA ASN A 394 -16.52 -2.04 -6.12
C ASN A 394 -17.28 -0.88 -6.77
N GLN A 395 -18.55 -1.14 -7.13
CA GLN A 395 -19.44 -0.14 -7.73
C GLN A 395 -19.81 1.00 -6.75
N GLN A 396 -19.55 0.83 -5.45
CA GLN A 396 -19.78 1.85 -4.42
C GLN A 396 -18.62 2.86 -4.35
N GLY A 397 -17.52 2.59 -5.09
CA GLY A 397 -16.38 3.50 -5.17
C GLY A 397 -15.39 3.30 -4.01
N ASP A 398 -15.41 2.16 -3.32
CA ASP A 398 -14.43 1.86 -2.30
C ASP A 398 -13.03 1.80 -2.90
N LEU A 399 -12.08 2.47 -2.25
CA LEU A 399 -10.71 2.61 -2.71
C LEU A 399 -9.79 1.69 -1.91
N LYS A 400 -8.98 0.89 -2.61
CA LYS A 400 -7.92 0.07 -2.01
C LYS A 400 -6.56 0.62 -2.41
N ARG A 401 -5.73 0.94 -1.41
CA ARG A 401 -4.36 1.42 -1.63
C ARG A 401 -3.42 0.24 -1.78
N GLN A 402 -2.61 0.28 -2.83
CA GLN A 402 -1.58 -0.72 -3.12
C GLN A 402 -0.32 -0.03 -3.63
N ARG A 403 0.83 -0.58 -3.30
CA ARG A 403 2.13 -0.04 -3.69
C ARG A 403 2.74 -0.86 -4.81
N LEU A 404 3.22 -0.19 -5.86
CA LEU A 404 4.00 -0.83 -6.92
C LEU A 404 5.36 -1.27 -6.36
N SER A 405 5.52 -2.56 -6.16
CA SER A 405 6.74 -3.16 -5.60
C SER A 405 7.75 -3.52 -6.67
N TRP A 406 7.27 -3.98 -7.81
CA TRP A 406 8.12 -4.39 -8.92
C TRP A 406 7.32 -4.47 -10.22
N TYR A 407 7.98 -4.24 -11.33
CA TYR A 407 7.48 -4.62 -12.65
C TYR A 407 8.58 -5.16 -13.54
N SER A 408 8.20 -6.05 -14.47
CA SER A 408 9.09 -6.58 -15.50
C SER A 408 8.93 -5.78 -16.80
N PRO A 409 10.04 -5.25 -17.36
CA PRO A 409 9.99 -4.64 -18.69
C PRO A 409 9.83 -5.66 -19.82
N ILE A 410 10.04 -6.96 -19.55
CA ILE A 410 10.03 -8.04 -20.54
C ILE A 410 8.66 -8.71 -20.60
N THR A 411 8.14 -9.14 -19.43
CA THR A 411 6.83 -9.80 -19.34
C THR A 411 5.68 -8.81 -19.16
N GLU A 412 5.99 -7.52 -18.98
CA GLU A 412 5.04 -6.43 -18.72
C GLU A 412 4.11 -6.69 -17.52
N ARG A 413 4.55 -7.50 -16.56
CA ARG A 413 3.81 -7.76 -15.32
C ARG A 413 4.27 -6.83 -14.21
N ALA A 414 3.32 -6.23 -13.51
CA ALA A 414 3.52 -5.37 -12.35
C ALA A 414 2.98 -6.06 -11.09
N LEU A 415 3.81 -6.10 -10.05
CA LEU A 415 3.48 -6.65 -8.74
C LEU A 415 3.11 -5.52 -7.78
N PHE A 416 1.94 -5.63 -7.17
CA PHE A 416 1.46 -4.73 -6.15
C PHE A 416 1.41 -5.42 -4.79
N VAL A 417 1.79 -4.68 -3.76
CA VAL A 417 1.72 -5.12 -2.37
C VAL A 417 0.85 -4.16 -1.55
N ASN A 418 0.25 -4.70 -0.49
CA ASN A 418 -0.43 -3.89 0.52
C ASN A 418 0.59 -3.27 1.49
N GLN A 419 0.11 -2.53 2.50
CA GLN A 419 0.95 -1.90 3.51
C GLN A 419 1.77 -2.89 4.34
N ARG A 420 1.33 -4.15 4.45
CA ARG A 420 2.05 -5.23 5.14
C ARG A 420 3.08 -5.94 4.26
N GLY A 421 3.31 -5.45 3.04
CA GLY A 421 4.21 -6.08 2.08
C GLY A 421 3.70 -7.40 1.51
N GLN A 422 2.43 -7.75 1.75
CA GLN A 422 1.83 -8.95 1.18
C GLN A 422 1.39 -8.67 -0.26
N LYS A 423 1.45 -9.69 -1.12
CA LYS A 423 0.96 -9.59 -2.49
C LYS A 423 -0.53 -9.23 -2.50
N ALA A 424 -0.86 -8.06 -3.03
CA ALA A 424 -2.23 -7.57 -3.15
C ALA A 424 -2.82 -7.88 -4.52
N ALA A 425 -2.06 -7.61 -5.60
CA ALA A 425 -2.48 -7.84 -6.97
C ALA A 425 -1.28 -8.02 -7.90
N GLU A 426 -1.56 -8.57 -9.07
CA GLU A 426 -0.62 -8.63 -10.19
C GLU A 426 -1.38 -8.19 -11.45
N HIS A 427 -0.88 -7.16 -12.12
CA HIS A 427 -1.49 -6.58 -13.32
C HIS A 427 -0.50 -6.60 -14.46
N THR A 428 -1.00 -6.68 -15.71
CA THR A 428 -0.18 -6.33 -16.86
C THR A 428 -0.09 -4.80 -16.97
N LEU A 429 1.01 -4.27 -17.50
CA LEU A 429 1.15 -2.83 -17.71
C LEU A 429 0.07 -2.30 -18.66
N ASP A 430 -0.36 -3.11 -19.64
CA ASP A 430 -1.46 -2.78 -20.53
C ASP A 430 -2.80 -2.68 -19.78
N GLY A 431 -3.13 -3.69 -18.96
CA GLY A 431 -4.32 -3.67 -18.11
C GLY A 431 -4.34 -2.49 -17.14
N LEU A 432 -3.19 -2.20 -16.51
CA LEU A 432 -3.05 -1.08 -15.60
C LEU A 432 -3.21 0.28 -16.29
N ALA A 433 -2.69 0.43 -17.53
CA ALA A 433 -2.86 1.64 -18.33
C ALA A 433 -4.34 1.90 -18.64
N ARG A 434 -5.12 0.86 -18.93
CA ARG A 434 -6.57 0.95 -19.15
C ARG A 434 -7.32 1.34 -17.89
N LEU A 435 -6.97 0.74 -16.74
CA LEU A 435 -7.56 1.11 -15.43
C LEU A 435 -7.31 2.59 -15.10
N LEU A 436 -6.09 3.10 -15.38
CA LEU A 436 -5.77 4.52 -15.22
C LEU A 436 -6.57 5.42 -16.15
N ALA A 437 -6.66 5.05 -17.44
CA ALA A 437 -7.41 5.82 -18.43
C ALA A 437 -8.93 5.85 -18.14
N GLN A 438 -9.47 4.78 -17.55
CA GLN A 438 -10.87 4.65 -17.15
C GLN A 438 -11.16 5.29 -15.77
N GLY A 439 -10.15 5.80 -15.07
CA GLY A 439 -10.31 6.34 -13.71
C GLY A 439 -10.58 5.29 -12.63
N GLN A 440 -10.43 4.00 -12.95
CA GLN A 440 -10.55 2.89 -12.00
C GLN A 440 -9.30 2.68 -11.16
N ALA A 441 -8.20 3.28 -11.56
CA ALA A 441 -6.99 3.39 -10.77
C ALA A 441 -6.47 4.82 -10.81
N ARG A 442 -5.83 5.28 -9.75
CA ARG A 442 -5.13 6.58 -9.72
C ARG A 442 -3.78 6.45 -9.02
N ILE A 443 -2.82 7.23 -9.49
CA ILE A 443 -1.51 7.33 -8.86
C ILE A 443 -1.64 8.33 -7.71
N VAL A 444 -1.24 7.90 -6.52
CA VAL A 444 -1.23 8.76 -5.33
C VAL A 444 0.17 9.35 -5.22
N SER A 445 0.27 10.68 -5.32
CA SER A 445 1.49 11.37 -4.95
C SER A 445 1.66 11.24 -3.43
N GLU A 446 2.80 10.71 -2.98
CA GLU A 446 3.14 10.79 -1.55
C GLU A 446 3.36 12.26 -1.21
N ASP A 447 2.38 12.84 -0.56
CA ASP A 447 2.58 14.11 0.13
C ASP A 447 3.45 13.78 1.35
N ARG A 448 4.75 14.05 1.25
CA ARG A 448 5.76 13.74 2.28
C ARG A 448 5.58 14.55 3.57
N ALA A 449 4.70 15.55 3.54
CA ALA A 449 4.38 16.33 4.71
C ALA A 449 3.56 15.49 5.71
N ARG A 450 3.87 15.61 7.00
CA ARG A 450 3.14 14.94 8.07
C ARG A 450 1.67 15.33 8.05
N LEU A 451 0.79 14.38 8.36
CA LEU A 451 -0.66 14.59 8.35
C LEU A 451 -1.05 15.84 9.16
N ILE A 452 -0.52 15.97 10.38
CA ILE A 452 -0.79 17.11 11.25
C ILE A 452 -0.28 18.43 10.68
N ASP A 453 0.86 18.43 10.00
CA ASP A 453 1.40 19.66 9.40
C ASP A 453 0.55 20.10 8.20
N ARG A 454 0.06 19.15 7.39
CA ARG A 454 -0.92 19.43 6.32
C ARG A 454 -2.24 19.96 6.89
N ALA A 455 -2.79 19.29 7.90
CA ALA A 455 -4.00 19.72 8.58
C ALA A 455 -3.84 21.12 9.20
N TRP A 456 -2.68 21.41 9.81
CA TRP A 456 -2.37 22.72 10.36
C TRP A 456 -2.28 23.80 9.27
N GLN A 457 -1.61 23.52 8.17
CA GLN A 457 -1.55 24.45 7.03
C GLN A 457 -2.94 24.68 6.41
N ALA A 458 -3.77 23.64 6.30
CA ALA A 458 -5.14 23.77 5.84
C ALA A 458 -5.97 24.64 6.79
N ALA A 459 -5.87 24.42 8.10
CA ALA A 459 -6.52 25.25 9.12
C ALA A 459 -6.09 26.72 9.05
N VAL A 460 -4.78 26.98 8.87
CA VAL A 460 -4.24 28.34 8.70
C VAL A 460 -4.74 28.99 7.41
N ARG A 461 -4.82 28.25 6.30
CA ARG A 461 -5.40 28.74 5.04
C ARG A 461 -6.88 29.11 5.21
N ALA A 462 -7.65 28.24 5.86
CA ALA A 462 -9.06 28.49 6.16
C ALA A 462 -9.24 29.77 7.00
N LEU A 463 -8.41 29.99 8.01
CA LEU A 463 -8.38 31.21 8.82
C LEU A 463 -8.04 32.45 8.00
N ARG A 464 -7.07 32.38 7.10
CA ARG A 464 -6.70 33.50 6.20
C ARG A 464 -7.86 33.87 5.29
N THR A 465 -8.53 32.87 4.71
CA THR A 465 -9.71 33.07 3.85
C THR A 465 -10.85 33.74 4.62
N LEU A 466 -11.15 33.26 5.83
CA LEU A 466 -12.16 33.86 6.71
C LEU A 466 -11.79 35.29 7.13
N ALA A 467 -10.52 35.59 7.38
CA ALA A 467 -10.02 36.92 7.71
C ALA A 467 -9.96 37.85 6.48
N GLY A 468 -10.14 37.33 5.27
CA GLY A 468 -10.05 38.10 4.02
C GLY A 468 -8.64 38.62 3.71
N VAL A 469 -7.62 37.94 4.21
CA VAL A 469 -6.22 38.17 3.87
C VAL A 469 -5.92 37.43 2.58
N PRO A 470 -5.48 38.08 1.49
CA PRO A 470 -5.15 37.39 0.25
C PRO A 470 -4.04 36.35 0.50
N ALA A 471 -4.11 35.21 -0.19
CA ALA A 471 -3.03 34.21 -0.19
C ALA A 471 -1.76 34.92 -0.69
N ALA A 472 -0.73 35.00 0.14
CA ALA A 472 0.59 35.31 -0.36
C ALA A 472 0.98 34.19 -1.30
N ASP A 473 1.28 34.51 -2.58
CA ASP A 473 1.74 33.57 -3.57
C ASP A 473 2.92 32.75 -3.00
N ASP A 474 2.77 31.43 -2.94
CA ASP A 474 3.86 30.47 -2.71
C ASP A 474 4.77 30.37 -3.96
N ALA A 475 5.17 31.51 -4.51
CA ALA A 475 6.00 31.64 -5.70
C ALA A 475 7.47 31.85 -5.37
N MET A 476 8.01 31.23 -4.31
CA MET A 476 9.46 31.26 -4.04
C MET A 476 9.95 30.04 -3.25
N GLU A 477 9.71 28.82 -3.77
CA GLU A 477 10.52 27.65 -3.42
C GLU A 477 10.67 26.73 -4.63
N GLY A 478 11.52 27.17 -5.56
CA GLY A 478 11.91 26.47 -6.76
C GLY A 478 13.11 27.12 -7.39
N ALA A 479 14.21 27.24 -6.64
CA ALA A 479 15.52 27.54 -7.19
C ALA A 479 16.56 26.58 -6.63
#